data_5448c35516baaad2da90ba02f6a030e3
#
_entry.id   5448c35516baaad2da90ba02f6a030e3
#
_cell.length_a   1.000
_cell.length_b   1.000
_cell.length_c   1.000
_cell.angle_alpha   90.00
_cell.angle_beta   90.00
_cell.angle_gamma   90.00
#
_symmetry.space_group_name_H-M   'P 1'
#
loop_
_entity.id
_entity.type
_entity.pdbx_description
1 polymer ?
#
loop_
_entity_poly.entity_id
_entity_poly.type
_entity_poly.pdbx_seq_one_letter_code
_entity_poly.pdbx_strand_id
1 'polypeptide(L)'
;MTTPTSATSPGRPPGWLEAPPGATWPGPGARLGADSNPFVAFRTLLWSHHRALAVGWTDARFVDVVRRLDDAVAEVDGHGFRTTPLVSQTALAAAMGQGGGIWAKDETGNVSGTHKARHLFGLALHLAVDEVPDDTTLAISSCGNAALAAAVVARAAGRPLAVYVPTWADETILDRLDDLGADVRVCERRDGEAGDPCILRFRELLATGAMPFTCQGIEAPWTIDGGRTLGFELAAELTDHGCSPTRLLVQVGGAALAT
;
A
#
# COMPACT_ATOMS: atom_id res chain seq x y z
N MET A 1 -7.43 1.33 38.87
CA MET A 1 -7.84 1.93 37.60
C MET A 1 -6.56 2.06 36.77
N THR A 2 -6.25 1.07 35.95
CA THR A 2 -5.14 1.09 35.01
C THR A 2 -5.61 1.77 33.74
N THR A 3 -5.03 2.91 33.39
CA THR A 3 -5.22 3.60 32.12
C THR A 3 -4.88 2.65 30.97
N PRO A 4 -5.74 2.51 29.94
CA PRO A 4 -5.37 1.75 28.77
C PRO A 4 -4.22 2.45 28.07
N THR A 5 -3.14 1.71 27.86
CA THR A 5 -2.00 2.15 27.04
C THR A 5 -2.53 2.35 25.62
N SER A 6 -2.56 3.59 25.15
CA SER A 6 -2.85 3.94 23.77
C SER A 6 -1.97 3.08 22.86
N ALA A 7 -2.58 2.31 21.95
CA ALA A 7 -1.88 1.62 20.89
C ALA A 7 -1.33 2.67 19.92
N THR A 8 -0.16 3.22 20.24
CA THR A 8 0.55 4.12 19.33
C THR A 8 1.05 3.30 18.16
N SER A 9 0.73 3.71 16.94
CA SER A 9 1.45 3.24 15.74
C SER A 9 2.92 3.15 16.05
N PRO A 10 3.60 2.02 15.74
CA PRO A 10 5.02 1.88 16.03
C PRO A 10 5.76 3.07 15.43
N GLY A 11 6.49 3.79 16.29
CA GLY A 11 7.21 5.00 15.92
C GLY A 11 8.14 4.73 14.73
N ARG A 12 8.30 5.73 13.86
CA ARG A 12 9.24 5.67 12.72
C ARG A 12 10.64 5.41 13.25
N PRO A 13 11.35 4.37 12.81
CA PRO A 13 12.77 4.28 13.13
C PRO A 13 13.54 5.43 12.44
N PRO A 14 14.65 5.89 13.00
CA PRO A 14 15.55 6.79 12.29
C PRO A 14 15.92 6.20 10.92
N GLY A 15 15.83 7.01 9.84
CA GLY A 15 16.16 6.56 8.49
C GLY A 15 15.10 5.67 7.81
N TRP A 16 13.87 5.65 8.28
CA TRP A 16 12.78 4.84 7.69
C TRP A 16 12.51 5.11 6.19
N LEU A 17 12.93 6.23 5.64
CA LEU A 17 12.93 6.54 4.21
C LEU A 17 14.09 5.88 3.46
N GLU A 18 15.10 5.41 4.18
CA GLU A 18 16.24 4.71 3.63
C GLU A 18 15.96 3.20 3.52
N ALA A 19 16.84 2.47 2.87
CA ALA A 19 16.79 1.02 2.90
C ALA A 19 17.09 0.52 4.34
N PRO A 20 16.50 -0.62 4.75
CA PRO A 20 16.85 -1.24 6.02
C PRO A 20 18.35 -1.50 6.14
N PRO A 21 18.95 -1.39 7.35
CA PRO A 21 20.36 -1.69 7.55
C PRO A 21 20.73 -3.11 7.07
N GLY A 22 21.75 -3.21 6.22
CA GLY A 22 22.19 -4.49 5.65
C GLY A 22 21.35 -4.97 4.45
N ALA A 23 20.34 -4.21 4.03
CA ALA A 23 19.62 -4.48 2.80
C ALA A 23 20.59 -4.33 1.60
N THR A 24 20.62 -5.33 0.74
CA THR A 24 21.42 -5.30 -0.48
C THR A 24 20.50 -5.39 -1.69
N TRP A 25 20.71 -4.50 -2.65
CA TRP A 25 20.05 -4.60 -3.93
C TRP A 25 20.46 -5.92 -4.62
N PRO A 26 19.51 -6.73 -5.08
CA PRO A 26 19.83 -8.05 -5.65
C PRO A 26 20.59 -8.00 -6.98
N GLY A 27 20.91 -6.81 -7.49
CA GLY A 27 21.71 -6.57 -8.68
C GLY A 27 20.94 -6.66 -10.01
N PRO A 28 21.56 -6.23 -11.12
CA PRO A 28 21.01 -6.41 -12.45
C PRO A 28 20.90 -7.91 -12.76
N GLY A 29 19.76 -8.34 -13.28
CA GLY A 29 19.49 -9.75 -13.54
C GLY A 29 19.05 -10.55 -12.31
N ALA A 30 18.87 -9.92 -11.15
CA ALA A 30 17.93 -10.42 -10.17
C ALA A 30 16.55 -10.36 -10.83
N ARG A 31 16.36 -11.18 -11.83
CA ARG A 31 15.04 -11.51 -12.30
C ARG A 31 14.27 -11.78 -11.04
N LEU A 32 13.18 -11.07 -10.88
CA LEU A 32 12.12 -11.43 -9.98
C LEU A 32 12.13 -12.96 -10.01
N GLY A 33 12.69 -13.62 -9.01
CA GLY A 33 13.00 -15.04 -9.07
C GLY A 33 11.79 -15.84 -9.49
N ALA A 34 11.75 -17.15 -9.39
CA ALA A 34 10.57 -17.94 -9.75
C ALA A 34 9.24 -17.43 -9.15
N ASP A 35 9.29 -16.47 -8.23
CA ASP A 35 8.15 -15.85 -7.58
C ASP A 35 7.88 -14.46 -8.17
N SER A 36 6.73 -14.31 -8.85
CA SER A 36 6.29 -13.05 -9.43
C SER A 36 5.74 -12.04 -8.41
N ASN A 37 5.55 -12.47 -7.15
CA ASN A 37 5.05 -11.58 -6.09
C ASN A 37 6.15 -10.63 -5.62
N PRO A 38 5.99 -9.30 -5.76
CA PRO A 38 7.04 -8.32 -5.44
C PRO A 38 7.39 -8.27 -3.95
N PHE A 39 6.45 -8.63 -3.06
CA PHE A 39 6.69 -8.67 -1.62
C PHE A 39 7.55 -9.87 -1.20
N VAL A 40 7.57 -10.93 -1.99
CA VAL A 40 8.50 -12.04 -1.82
C VAL A 40 9.83 -11.74 -2.51
N ALA A 41 9.79 -11.27 -3.76
CA ALA A 41 10.98 -11.02 -4.58
C ALA A 41 11.92 -9.98 -3.94
N PHE A 42 11.35 -8.89 -3.44
CA PHE A 42 12.11 -7.76 -2.86
C PHE A 42 12.07 -7.70 -1.33
N ARG A 43 11.66 -8.79 -0.65
CA ARG A 43 11.46 -8.78 0.81
C ARG A 43 12.67 -8.28 1.61
N THR A 44 13.88 -8.61 1.16
CA THR A 44 15.13 -8.18 1.81
C THR A 44 15.36 -6.67 1.78
N LEU A 45 14.59 -5.95 0.98
CA LEU A 45 14.58 -4.48 0.90
C LEU A 45 13.43 -3.85 1.71
N LEU A 46 12.52 -4.66 2.29
CA LEU A 46 11.36 -4.21 3.03
C LEU A 46 11.63 -4.13 4.54
N TRP A 47 11.20 -3.04 5.15
CA TRP A 47 11.27 -2.88 6.61
C TRP A 47 10.42 -3.89 7.36
N SER A 48 9.27 -4.28 6.82
CA SER A 48 8.41 -5.33 7.37
C SER A 48 9.16 -6.65 7.53
N HIS A 49 9.97 -7.04 6.55
CA HIS A 49 10.80 -8.25 6.62
C HIS A 49 11.91 -8.12 7.68
N HIS A 50 12.65 -7.02 7.69
CA HIS A 50 13.70 -6.80 8.68
C HIS A 50 13.16 -6.77 10.11
N ARG A 51 11.98 -6.17 10.30
CA ARG A 51 11.28 -6.17 11.57
C ARG A 51 10.86 -7.58 11.98
N ALA A 52 10.32 -8.38 11.05
CA ALA A 52 9.98 -9.77 11.29
C ALA A 52 11.18 -10.58 11.79
N LEU A 53 12.35 -10.44 11.13
CA LEU A 53 13.58 -11.09 11.58
C LEU A 53 14.01 -10.60 12.98
N ALA A 54 13.88 -9.32 13.25
CA ALA A 54 14.26 -8.73 14.55
C ALA A 54 13.38 -9.22 15.71
N VAL A 55 12.11 -9.59 15.47
CA VAL A 55 11.22 -10.19 16.46
C VAL A 55 11.27 -11.73 16.45
N GLY A 56 12.27 -12.32 15.78
CA GLY A 56 12.56 -13.75 15.81
C GLY A 56 11.83 -14.60 14.75
N TRP A 57 11.19 -13.99 13.74
CA TRP A 57 10.67 -14.78 12.64
C TRP A 57 11.81 -15.29 11.76
N THR A 58 11.58 -16.42 11.09
CA THR A 58 12.45 -16.89 10.01
C THR A 58 12.03 -16.24 8.69
N ASP A 59 12.95 -16.20 7.72
CA ASP A 59 12.63 -15.77 6.33
C ASP A 59 11.48 -16.61 5.75
N ALA A 60 11.50 -17.92 5.96
CA ALA A 60 10.43 -18.82 5.51
C ALA A 60 9.05 -18.43 6.11
N ARG A 61 8.99 -18.12 7.42
CA ARG A 61 7.76 -17.67 8.07
C ARG A 61 7.23 -16.39 7.44
N PHE A 62 8.11 -15.42 7.16
CA PHE A 62 7.70 -14.18 6.50
C PHE A 62 7.11 -14.45 5.11
N VAL A 63 7.80 -15.25 4.30
CA VAL A 63 7.33 -15.64 2.95
C VAL A 63 5.98 -16.36 3.01
N ASP A 64 5.79 -17.25 3.98
CA ASP A 64 4.51 -17.96 4.18
C ASP A 64 3.37 -17.01 4.55
N VAL A 65 3.64 -15.97 5.36
CA VAL A 65 2.65 -14.94 5.69
C VAL A 65 2.30 -14.11 4.46
N VAL A 66 3.30 -13.68 3.68
CA VAL A 66 3.07 -12.95 2.41
C VAL A 66 2.18 -13.78 1.49
N ARG A 67 2.50 -15.06 1.26
CA ARG A 67 1.76 -15.94 0.35
C ARG A 67 0.33 -16.16 0.81
N ARG A 68 0.11 -16.49 2.08
CA ARG A 68 -1.26 -16.67 2.60
C ARG A 68 -2.11 -15.42 2.45
N LEU A 69 -1.55 -14.25 2.73
CA LEU A 69 -2.27 -12.99 2.55
C LEU A 69 -2.54 -12.70 1.07
N ASP A 70 -1.57 -13.00 0.19
CA ASP A 70 -1.70 -12.82 -1.24
C ASP A 70 -2.74 -13.77 -1.87
N ASP A 71 -2.76 -15.04 -1.42
CA ASP A 71 -3.80 -16.01 -1.80
C ASP A 71 -5.20 -15.52 -1.38
N ALA A 72 -5.33 -14.99 -0.17
CA ALA A 72 -6.58 -14.41 0.30
C ALA A 72 -6.98 -13.14 -0.49
N VAL A 73 -6.01 -12.31 -0.89
CA VAL A 73 -6.26 -11.19 -1.81
C VAL A 73 -6.75 -11.70 -3.16
N ALA A 74 -6.16 -12.78 -3.68
CA ALA A 74 -6.59 -13.38 -4.95
C ALA A 74 -8.03 -13.92 -4.89
N GLU A 75 -8.48 -14.44 -3.76
CA GLU A 75 -9.88 -14.85 -3.55
C GLU A 75 -10.85 -13.66 -3.57
N VAL A 76 -10.42 -12.49 -3.09
CA VAL A 76 -11.27 -11.28 -3.01
C VAL A 76 -11.29 -10.50 -4.32
N ASP A 77 -10.12 -10.34 -4.97
CA ASP A 77 -9.93 -9.45 -6.13
C ASP A 77 -9.79 -10.20 -7.47
N GLY A 78 -9.77 -11.54 -7.43
CA GLY A 78 -9.62 -12.41 -8.60
C GLY A 78 -8.15 -12.69 -8.98
N HIS A 79 -7.20 -12.00 -8.42
CA HIS A 79 -5.76 -12.28 -8.55
C HIS A 79 -4.95 -11.65 -7.41
N GLY A 80 -3.79 -12.24 -7.11
CA GLY A 80 -2.82 -11.71 -6.17
C GLY A 80 -1.84 -10.71 -6.81
N PHE A 81 -0.85 -10.29 -6.02
CA PHE A 81 0.20 -9.38 -6.47
C PHE A 81 1.18 -10.07 -7.41
N ARG A 82 1.55 -9.36 -8.45
CA ARG A 82 2.55 -9.77 -9.44
C ARG A 82 3.28 -8.53 -9.97
N THR A 83 4.42 -8.75 -10.59
CA THR A 83 5.10 -7.71 -11.35
C THR A 83 4.16 -7.13 -12.40
N THR A 84 4.03 -5.81 -12.41
CA THR A 84 3.25 -5.09 -13.40
C THR A 84 4.12 -4.67 -14.58
N PRO A 85 3.56 -4.51 -15.80
CA PRO A 85 4.38 -4.28 -16.97
C PRO A 85 4.97 -2.86 -17.04
N LEU A 86 6.20 -2.76 -17.53
CA LEU A 86 6.80 -1.51 -18.01
C LEU A 86 6.67 -1.47 -19.53
N VAL A 87 5.79 -0.61 -20.05
CA VAL A 87 5.36 -0.60 -21.45
C VAL A 87 5.90 0.61 -22.19
N SER A 88 6.54 0.37 -23.36
CA SER A 88 6.96 1.45 -24.25
C SER A 88 5.73 2.13 -24.90
N GLN A 89 5.66 3.44 -24.79
CA GLN A 89 4.57 4.28 -25.31
C GLN A 89 5.01 4.96 -26.62
N THR A 90 5.22 4.17 -27.67
CA THR A 90 5.79 4.66 -28.95
C THR A 90 4.90 5.71 -29.63
N ALA A 91 3.58 5.54 -29.63
CA ALA A 91 2.64 6.49 -30.20
C ALA A 91 2.65 7.83 -29.47
N LEU A 92 2.67 7.80 -28.12
CA LEU A 92 2.76 8.98 -27.29
C LEU A 92 4.11 9.69 -27.47
N ALA A 93 5.21 8.95 -27.51
CA ALA A 93 6.55 9.48 -27.74
C ALA A 93 6.62 10.21 -29.10
N ALA A 94 6.08 9.61 -30.15
CA ALA A 94 6.01 10.22 -31.48
C ALA A 94 5.16 11.49 -31.48
N ALA A 95 3.98 11.47 -30.87
CA ALA A 95 3.09 12.63 -30.80
C ALA A 95 3.72 13.81 -30.03
N MET A 96 4.57 13.52 -29.04
CA MET A 96 5.29 14.53 -28.25
C MET A 96 6.68 14.89 -28.78
N GLY A 97 7.12 14.32 -29.90
CA GLY A 97 8.44 14.55 -30.46
C GLY A 97 9.60 14.07 -29.57
N GLN A 98 9.36 13.05 -28.73
CA GLN A 98 10.34 12.53 -27.79
C GLN A 98 11.17 11.40 -28.41
N GLY A 99 12.36 11.74 -28.96
CA GLY A 99 13.27 10.77 -29.60
C GLY A 99 13.86 9.72 -28.63
N GLY A 100 13.90 10.01 -27.33
CA GLY A 100 14.39 9.08 -26.30
C GLY A 100 13.37 8.04 -25.83
N GLY A 101 12.12 8.14 -26.34
CA GLY A 101 11.04 7.25 -25.95
C GLY A 101 10.34 7.67 -24.65
N ILE A 102 9.15 7.10 -24.47
CA ILE A 102 8.35 7.22 -23.22
C ILE A 102 8.00 5.81 -22.78
N TRP A 103 8.13 5.56 -21.49
CA TRP A 103 7.76 4.30 -20.86
C TRP A 103 6.73 4.55 -19.78
N ALA A 104 5.76 3.66 -19.66
CA ALA A 104 4.75 3.70 -18.60
C ALA A 104 4.83 2.42 -17.76
N LYS A 105 4.95 2.57 -16.44
CA LYS A 105 4.73 1.49 -15.48
C LYS A 105 3.23 1.37 -15.27
N ASP A 106 2.62 0.33 -15.79
CA ASP A 106 1.18 0.15 -15.84
C ASP A 106 0.66 -0.61 -14.62
N GLU A 107 0.03 0.09 -13.69
CA GLU A 107 -0.57 -0.46 -12.48
C GLU A 107 -2.08 -0.78 -12.63
N THR A 108 -2.66 -0.63 -13.82
CA THR A 108 -4.10 -0.90 -14.02
C THR A 108 -4.46 -2.37 -13.87
N GLY A 109 -3.51 -3.28 -14.09
CA GLY A 109 -3.65 -4.72 -13.86
C GLY A 109 -3.17 -5.19 -12.48
N ASN A 110 -2.87 -4.28 -11.57
CA ASN A 110 -2.51 -4.62 -10.19
C ASN A 110 -3.78 -4.88 -9.34
N VAL A 111 -3.62 -5.46 -8.16
CA VAL A 111 -4.70 -5.65 -7.18
C VAL A 111 -5.50 -4.36 -7.00
N SER A 112 -6.83 -4.47 -7.02
CA SER A 112 -7.76 -3.33 -6.98
C SER A 112 -7.55 -2.32 -8.12
N GLY A 113 -6.93 -2.71 -9.24
CA GLY A 113 -6.68 -1.84 -10.40
C GLY A 113 -5.74 -0.67 -10.14
N THR A 114 -4.89 -0.71 -9.10
CA THR A 114 -4.11 0.48 -8.68
C THR A 114 -2.87 0.14 -7.86
N HIS A 115 -1.85 0.99 -7.95
CA HIS A 115 -0.67 0.94 -7.07
C HIS A 115 -1.01 1.08 -5.56
N LYS A 116 -2.20 1.60 -5.22
CA LYS A 116 -2.62 1.83 -3.83
C LYS A 116 -2.64 0.53 -3.02
N ALA A 117 -2.99 -0.58 -3.64
CA ALA A 117 -3.00 -1.89 -2.97
C ALA A 117 -1.62 -2.29 -2.42
N ARG A 118 -0.52 -1.92 -3.09
CA ARG A 118 0.85 -2.19 -2.59
C ARG A 118 1.10 -1.55 -1.23
N HIS A 119 0.66 -0.30 -1.07
CA HIS A 119 0.78 0.43 0.18
C HIS A 119 0.03 -0.25 1.32
N LEU A 120 -1.22 -0.66 1.05
CA LEU A 120 -2.10 -1.29 2.03
C LEU A 120 -1.64 -2.70 2.38
N PHE A 121 -1.16 -3.46 1.41
CA PHE A 121 -0.59 -4.79 1.65
C PHE A 121 0.66 -4.71 2.53
N GLY A 122 1.55 -3.74 2.28
CA GLY A 122 2.70 -3.48 3.15
C GLY A 122 2.28 -3.15 4.59
N LEU A 123 1.22 -2.35 4.78
CA LEU A 123 0.67 -2.08 6.11
C LEU A 123 0.13 -3.36 6.75
N ALA A 124 -0.58 -4.22 6.01
CA ALA A 124 -1.09 -5.47 6.52
C ALA A 124 0.05 -6.41 6.99
N LEU A 125 1.18 -6.42 6.27
CA LEU A 125 2.37 -7.16 6.70
C LEU A 125 2.94 -6.61 8.01
N HIS A 126 3.02 -5.28 8.18
CA HIS A 126 3.44 -4.68 9.46
C HIS A 126 2.49 -5.05 10.59
N LEU A 127 1.17 -5.00 10.38
CA LEU A 127 0.20 -5.41 11.39
C LEU A 127 0.37 -6.88 11.80
N ALA A 128 0.64 -7.77 10.83
CA ALA A 128 0.90 -9.18 11.10
C ALA A 128 2.20 -9.41 11.89
N VAL A 129 3.28 -8.69 11.53
CA VAL A 129 4.58 -8.80 12.23
C VAL A 129 4.49 -8.23 13.65
N ASP A 130 3.70 -7.18 13.86
CA ASP A 130 3.49 -6.56 15.17
C ASP A 130 2.44 -7.30 16.01
N GLU A 131 1.89 -8.40 15.49
CA GLU A 131 0.87 -9.24 16.14
C GLU A 131 -0.33 -8.41 16.64
N VAL A 132 -0.71 -7.37 15.84
CA VAL A 132 -1.90 -6.55 16.15
C VAL A 132 -3.14 -7.45 16.11
N PRO A 133 -4.01 -7.44 17.14
CA PRO A 133 -5.20 -8.29 17.19
C PRO A 133 -6.07 -8.17 15.93
N ASP A 134 -6.60 -9.28 15.42
CA ASP A 134 -7.34 -9.32 14.16
C ASP A 134 -8.68 -8.58 14.23
N ASP A 135 -9.25 -8.41 15.43
CA ASP A 135 -10.47 -7.65 15.71
C ASP A 135 -10.22 -6.13 15.82
N THR A 136 -8.97 -5.69 15.76
CA THR A 136 -8.64 -4.26 15.74
C THR A 136 -9.19 -3.60 14.47
N THR A 137 -10.07 -2.61 14.65
CA THR A 137 -10.66 -1.87 13.54
C THR A 137 -9.60 -1.09 12.78
N LEU A 138 -9.54 -1.32 11.47
CA LEU A 138 -8.76 -0.52 10.54
C LEU A 138 -9.58 0.70 10.09
N ALA A 139 -8.92 1.81 9.78
CA ALA A 139 -9.62 3.03 9.36
C ALA A 139 -8.94 3.72 8.18
N ILE A 140 -9.76 4.26 7.28
CA ILE A 140 -9.31 5.10 6.16
C ILE A 140 -10.30 6.22 5.89
N SER A 141 -9.78 7.40 5.49
CA SER A 141 -10.57 8.49 4.92
C SER A 141 -10.23 8.61 3.43
N SER A 142 -11.10 8.07 2.58
CA SER A 142 -10.95 8.12 1.11
C SER A 142 -12.25 7.66 0.44
N CYS A 143 -12.59 8.25 -0.73
CA CYS A 143 -13.76 7.90 -1.53
C CYS A 143 -13.41 7.38 -2.93
N GLY A 144 -12.22 6.80 -3.11
CA GLY A 144 -11.75 6.31 -4.42
C GLY A 144 -10.82 5.11 -4.28
N ASN A 145 -9.85 4.99 -5.21
CA ASN A 145 -8.96 3.83 -5.33
C ASN A 145 -8.24 3.43 -4.02
N ALA A 146 -7.95 4.37 -3.13
CA ALA A 146 -7.32 4.03 -1.86
C ALA A 146 -8.30 3.32 -0.91
N ALA A 147 -9.58 3.73 -0.91
CA ALA A 147 -10.62 3.08 -0.13
C ALA A 147 -10.90 1.66 -0.65
N LEU A 148 -11.03 1.49 -1.97
CA LEU A 148 -11.22 0.16 -2.59
C LEU A 148 -10.05 -0.78 -2.30
N ALA A 149 -8.82 -0.31 -2.46
CA ALA A 149 -7.64 -1.09 -2.14
C ALA A 149 -7.58 -1.46 -0.65
N ALA A 150 -7.96 -0.54 0.24
CA ALA A 150 -8.03 -0.82 1.67
C ALA A 150 -9.08 -1.89 1.98
N ALA A 151 -10.26 -1.81 1.34
CA ALA A 151 -11.33 -2.79 1.55
C ALA A 151 -10.94 -4.19 1.04
N VAL A 152 -10.31 -4.30 -0.13
CA VAL A 152 -9.80 -5.58 -0.66
C VAL A 152 -8.79 -6.19 0.32
N VAL A 153 -7.78 -5.44 0.73
CA VAL A 153 -6.71 -5.98 1.59
C VAL A 153 -7.22 -6.25 3.01
N ALA A 154 -8.06 -5.38 3.58
CA ALA A 154 -8.64 -5.61 4.91
C ALA A 154 -9.53 -6.85 4.94
N ARG A 155 -10.39 -7.04 3.91
CA ARG A 155 -11.21 -8.26 3.77
C ARG A 155 -10.36 -9.52 3.65
N ALA A 156 -9.30 -9.49 2.82
CA ALA A 156 -8.36 -10.59 2.67
C ALA A 156 -7.64 -10.92 3.99
N ALA A 157 -7.32 -9.89 4.78
CA ALA A 157 -6.72 -10.06 6.09
C ALA A 157 -7.73 -10.44 7.20
N GLY A 158 -9.03 -10.55 6.90
CA GLY A 158 -10.08 -10.85 7.88
C GLY A 158 -10.29 -9.76 8.93
N ARG A 159 -9.98 -8.50 8.61
CA ARG A 159 -10.00 -7.36 9.55
C ARG A 159 -11.15 -6.39 9.29
N PRO A 160 -11.83 -5.88 10.32
CA PRO A 160 -12.86 -4.86 10.16
C PRO A 160 -12.26 -3.55 9.65
N LEU A 161 -12.92 -2.92 8.67
CA LEU A 161 -12.49 -1.65 8.08
C LEU A 161 -13.62 -0.61 8.14
N ALA A 162 -13.35 0.54 8.75
CA ALA A 162 -14.19 1.74 8.68
C ALA A 162 -13.67 2.69 7.58
N VAL A 163 -14.55 3.07 6.66
CA VAL A 163 -14.23 3.95 5.52
C VAL A 163 -15.03 5.24 5.65
N TYR A 164 -14.35 6.35 5.81
CA TYR A 164 -14.94 7.67 5.90
C TYR A 164 -15.00 8.34 4.53
N VAL A 165 -16.20 8.65 4.06
CA VAL A 165 -16.44 9.20 2.71
C VAL A 165 -17.24 10.51 2.79
N PRO A 166 -17.05 11.45 1.85
CA PRO A 166 -17.83 12.66 1.76
C PRO A 166 -19.26 12.37 1.24
N THR A 167 -20.18 13.31 1.46
CA THR A 167 -21.58 13.21 1.02
C THR A 167 -21.76 13.14 -0.50
N TRP A 168 -20.74 13.48 -1.28
CA TRP A 168 -20.71 13.45 -2.75
C TRP A 168 -19.92 12.26 -3.30
N ALA A 169 -19.62 11.25 -2.48
CA ALA A 169 -18.92 10.05 -2.94
C ALA A 169 -19.73 9.33 -4.02
N ASP A 170 -19.02 8.77 -5.01
CA ASP A 170 -19.63 8.05 -6.13
C ASP A 170 -20.34 6.79 -5.64
N GLU A 171 -21.61 6.60 -6.04
CA GLU A 171 -22.44 5.47 -5.62
C GLU A 171 -21.82 4.12 -6.02
N THR A 172 -21.16 4.03 -7.19
CA THR A 172 -20.49 2.80 -7.64
C THR A 172 -19.35 2.41 -6.71
N ILE A 173 -18.65 3.40 -6.16
CA ILE A 173 -17.60 3.16 -5.17
C ILE A 173 -18.21 2.71 -3.84
N LEU A 174 -19.31 3.34 -3.41
CA LEU A 174 -20.01 2.98 -2.17
C LEU A 174 -20.54 1.54 -2.22
N ASP A 175 -21.21 1.17 -3.31
CA ASP A 175 -21.71 -0.19 -3.55
C ASP A 175 -20.56 -1.22 -3.49
N ARG A 176 -19.43 -0.91 -4.13
CA ARG A 176 -18.28 -1.80 -4.13
C ARG A 176 -17.64 -1.95 -2.74
N LEU A 177 -17.61 -0.87 -1.94
CA LEU A 177 -17.12 -0.92 -0.56
C LEU A 177 -18.03 -1.78 0.32
N ASP A 178 -19.35 -1.67 0.14
CA ASP A 178 -20.34 -2.49 0.84
C ASP A 178 -20.21 -3.97 0.47
N ASP A 179 -20.11 -4.30 -0.82
CA ASP A 179 -19.82 -5.66 -1.31
C ASP A 179 -18.56 -6.26 -0.69
N LEU A 180 -17.55 -5.43 -0.43
CA LEU A 180 -16.30 -5.81 0.22
C LEU A 180 -16.44 -5.93 1.75
N GLY A 181 -17.60 -5.56 2.31
CA GLY A 181 -17.90 -5.66 3.74
C GLY A 181 -17.27 -4.54 4.57
N ALA A 182 -16.95 -3.40 3.98
CA ALA A 182 -16.45 -2.24 4.70
C ALA A 182 -17.60 -1.50 5.42
N ASP A 183 -17.32 -0.98 6.63
CA ASP A 183 -18.21 -0.08 7.36
C ASP A 183 -18.08 1.34 6.79
N VAL A 184 -18.94 1.65 5.81
CA VAL A 184 -18.93 2.94 5.12
C VAL A 184 -19.65 4.00 5.93
N ARG A 185 -18.96 5.10 6.23
CA ARG A 185 -19.45 6.20 7.06
C ARG A 185 -19.45 7.51 6.27
N VAL A 186 -20.61 7.95 5.86
CA VAL A 186 -20.77 9.24 5.18
C VAL A 186 -20.59 10.38 6.17
N CYS A 187 -19.73 11.34 5.83
CA CYS A 187 -19.34 12.43 6.72
C CYS A 187 -19.98 13.75 6.30
N GLU A 188 -20.99 14.18 7.02
CA GLU A 188 -21.50 15.52 6.94
C GLU A 188 -20.65 16.50 7.76
N ARG A 189 -20.63 17.77 7.31
CA ARG A 189 -19.99 18.85 8.07
C ARG A 189 -20.87 19.24 9.26
N ARG A 190 -20.30 19.31 10.46
CA ARG A 190 -20.96 19.84 11.65
C ARG A 190 -20.89 21.36 11.68
N ASP A 191 -21.83 22.02 12.34
CA ASP A 191 -21.85 23.46 12.48
C ASP A 191 -20.57 23.97 13.15
N GLY A 192 -19.95 24.98 12.54
CA GLY A 192 -18.69 25.57 13.04
C GLY A 192 -17.45 24.69 12.85
N GLU A 193 -17.55 23.53 12.20
CA GLU A 193 -16.43 22.63 11.98
C GLU A 193 -15.52 23.11 10.84
N ALA A 194 -14.22 23.32 11.14
CA ALA A 194 -13.21 23.66 10.17
C ALA A 194 -12.44 22.39 9.73
N GLY A 195 -12.03 22.34 8.45
CA GLY A 195 -11.25 21.22 7.90
C GLY A 195 -12.12 20.23 7.11
N ASP A 196 -11.57 19.06 6.83
CA ASP A 196 -12.24 17.97 6.13
C ASP A 196 -13.01 17.09 7.13
N PRO A 197 -14.36 16.98 7.03
CA PRO A 197 -15.17 16.16 7.93
C PRO A 197 -14.73 14.69 7.98
N CYS A 198 -14.33 14.10 6.84
CA CYS A 198 -13.92 12.71 6.78
C CYS A 198 -12.61 12.48 7.56
N ILE A 199 -11.63 13.38 7.40
CA ILE A 199 -10.38 13.32 8.17
C ILE A 199 -10.63 13.51 9.67
N LEU A 200 -11.55 14.40 10.04
CA LEU A 200 -11.88 14.63 11.45
C LEU A 200 -12.50 13.37 12.07
N ARG A 201 -13.53 12.77 11.40
CA ARG A 201 -14.17 11.52 11.88
C ARG A 201 -13.18 10.35 11.92
N PHE A 202 -12.32 10.23 10.91
CA PHE A 202 -11.24 9.25 10.88
C PHE A 202 -10.32 9.39 12.11
N ARG A 203 -9.86 10.60 12.40
CA ARG A 203 -8.99 10.86 13.57
C ARG A 203 -9.71 10.64 14.90
N GLU A 204 -11.01 10.95 14.99
CA GLU A 204 -11.83 10.61 16.15
C GLU A 204 -11.82 9.10 16.42
N LEU A 205 -11.95 8.27 15.37
CA LEU A 205 -11.90 6.81 15.52
C LEU A 205 -10.50 6.33 15.91
N LEU A 206 -9.44 6.89 15.33
CA LEU A 206 -8.06 6.54 15.73
C LEU A 206 -7.80 6.81 17.21
N ALA A 207 -8.39 7.87 17.77
CA ALA A 207 -8.26 8.20 19.19
C ALA A 207 -8.90 7.15 20.11
N THR A 208 -9.77 6.27 19.59
CA THR A 208 -10.39 5.15 20.34
C THR A 208 -9.61 3.84 20.22
N GLY A 209 -8.48 3.82 19.51
CA GLY A 209 -7.62 2.64 19.35
C GLY A 209 -7.70 1.95 18.00
N ALA A 210 -8.46 2.49 17.03
CA ALA A 210 -8.40 1.99 15.65
C ALA A 210 -7.03 2.28 15.01
N MET A 211 -6.65 1.45 14.03
CA MET A 211 -5.37 1.58 13.33
C MET A 211 -5.54 2.30 11.99
N PRO A 212 -4.68 3.28 11.66
CA PRO A 212 -4.72 3.93 10.36
C PRO A 212 -4.31 2.94 9.26
N PHE A 213 -5.19 2.75 8.28
CA PHE A 213 -4.97 1.85 7.15
C PHE A 213 -5.14 2.63 5.84
N THR A 214 -4.20 3.54 5.57
CA THR A 214 -4.31 4.56 4.52
C THR A 214 -3.00 4.73 3.76
N CYS A 215 -3.08 5.20 2.51
CA CYS A 215 -1.92 5.58 1.70
C CYS A 215 -1.36 6.96 2.05
N GLN A 216 -1.81 7.60 3.12
CA GLN A 216 -1.28 8.90 3.56
C GLN A 216 -0.16 8.70 4.58
N GLY A 217 1.07 9.00 4.17
CA GLY A 217 2.26 8.76 4.99
C GLY A 217 2.30 9.56 6.32
N ILE A 218 1.53 10.64 6.45
CA ILE A 218 1.40 11.39 7.70
C ILE A 218 0.65 10.56 8.75
N GLU A 219 -0.42 9.88 8.35
CA GLU A 219 -1.27 9.09 9.25
C GLU A 219 -0.74 7.66 9.42
N ALA A 220 -0.20 7.06 8.35
CA ALA A 220 0.33 5.71 8.32
C ALA A 220 1.73 5.66 7.67
N PRO A 221 2.81 6.00 8.41
CA PRO A 221 4.15 6.09 7.83
C PRO A 221 4.63 4.84 7.12
N TRP A 222 4.30 3.66 7.65
CA TRP A 222 4.69 2.37 7.08
C TRP A 222 4.03 2.03 5.75
N THR A 223 3.05 2.83 5.30
CA THR A 223 2.45 2.69 3.97
C THR A 223 3.48 2.78 2.84
N ILE A 224 4.58 3.49 3.07
CA ILE A 224 5.66 3.67 2.10
C ILE A 224 6.41 2.36 1.85
N ASP A 225 6.54 1.51 2.86
CA ASP A 225 7.28 0.24 2.74
C ASP A 225 6.71 -0.65 1.62
N GLY A 226 5.39 -0.84 1.61
CA GLY A 226 4.73 -1.57 0.53
C GLY A 226 4.82 -0.88 -0.84
N GLY A 227 4.69 0.45 -0.86
CA GLY A 227 4.79 1.24 -2.09
C GLY A 227 6.16 1.15 -2.78
N ARG A 228 7.23 0.93 -2.02
CA ARG A 228 8.59 0.76 -2.55
C ARG A 228 8.72 -0.40 -3.53
N THR A 229 7.88 -1.43 -3.43
CA THR A 229 7.90 -2.55 -4.36
C THR A 229 7.73 -2.10 -5.81
N LEU A 230 6.94 -1.06 -6.07
CA LEU A 230 6.80 -0.47 -7.40
C LEU A 230 8.11 0.15 -7.89
N GLY A 231 8.80 0.89 -7.02
CA GLY A 231 10.11 1.47 -7.34
C GLY A 231 11.17 0.41 -7.59
N PHE A 232 11.15 -0.68 -6.83
CA PHE A 232 12.08 -1.81 -7.02
C PHE A 232 11.84 -2.53 -8.35
N GLU A 233 10.58 -2.80 -8.70
CA GLU A 233 10.25 -3.35 -10.01
C GLU A 233 10.71 -2.43 -11.14
N LEU A 234 10.39 -1.14 -11.05
CA LEU A 234 10.77 -0.16 -12.07
C LEU A 234 12.28 -0.10 -12.25
N ALA A 235 13.06 -0.09 -11.16
CA ALA A 235 14.51 -0.07 -11.21
C ALA A 235 15.09 -1.34 -11.87
N ALA A 236 14.52 -2.52 -11.54
CA ALA A 236 14.95 -3.79 -12.14
C ALA A 236 14.64 -3.81 -13.65
N GLU A 237 13.41 -3.48 -14.04
CA GLU A 237 12.98 -3.49 -15.45
C GLU A 237 13.73 -2.47 -16.30
N LEU A 238 13.98 -1.25 -15.80
CA LEU A 238 14.80 -0.26 -16.50
C LEU A 238 16.22 -0.75 -16.72
N THR A 239 16.79 -1.45 -15.75
CA THR A 239 18.12 -2.05 -15.86
C THR A 239 18.12 -3.16 -16.92
N ASP A 240 17.14 -4.04 -16.91
CA ASP A 240 17.01 -5.14 -17.87
C ASP A 240 16.82 -4.63 -19.31
N HIS A 241 16.12 -3.52 -19.49
CA HIS A 241 15.96 -2.84 -20.77
C HIS A 241 17.17 -1.97 -21.18
N GLY A 242 18.18 -1.83 -20.32
CA GLY A 242 19.32 -0.93 -20.56
C GLY A 242 18.91 0.54 -20.65
N CYS A 243 17.79 0.90 -20.01
CA CYS A 243 17.24 2.24 -20.05
C CYS A 243 17.72 3.09 -18.87
N SER A 244 18.19 4.30 -19.19
CA SER A 244 18.50 5.34 -18.19
C SER A 244 17.55 6.52 -18.38
N PRO A 245 16.47 6.62 -17.60
CA PRO A 245 15.49 7.69 -17.77
C PRO A 245 16.09 9.03 -17.36
N THR A 246 15.89 10.05 -18.18
CA THR A 246 16.28 11.45 -17.88
C THR A 246 15.21 12.17 -17.05
N ARG A 247 13.99 11.64 -17.01
CA ARG A 247 12.86 12.18 -16.25
C ARG A 247 11.99 11.05 -15.75
N LEU A 248 11.52 11.18 -14.51
CA LEU A 248 10.49 10.35 -13.91
C LEU A 248 9.28 11.24 -13.61
N LEU A 249 8.11 10.87 -14.15
CA LEU A 249 6.85 11.55 -13.90
C LEU A 249 6.02 10.69 -12.96
N VAL A 250 5.68 11.21 -11.80
CA VAL A 250 4.89 10.53 -10.77
C VAL A 250 3.70 11.39 -10.43
N GLN A 251 2.50 10.79 -10.44
CA GLN A 251 1.31 11.48 -9.96
C GLN A 251 1.38 11.64 -8.44
N VAL A 252 1.20 12.85 -7.95
CA VAL A 252 1.26 13.19 -6.53
C VAL A 252 -0.11 13.64 -6.05
N GLY A 253 -0.69 12.86 -5.13
CA GLY A 253 -1.84 13.26 -4.32
C GLY A 253 -1.39 13.33 -2.86
N GLY A 254 -1.57 12.24 -2.09
CA GLY A 254 -1.06 12.12 -0.71
C GLY A 254 0.45 11.88 -0.59
N ALA A 255 1.21 12.00 -1.67
CA ALA A 255 2.67 11.90 -1.80
C ALA A 255 3.32 10.53 -1.48
N ALA A 256 2.63 9.55 -0.94
CA ALA A 256 3.23 8.26 -0.56
C ALA A 256 3.92 7.51 -1.71
N LEU A 257 3.46 7.70 -2.96
CA LEU A 257 4.10 7.07 -4.13
C LEU A 257 5.40 7.79 -4.54
N ALA A 258 5.52 9.08 -4.24
CA ALA A 258 6.66 9.91 -4.63
C ALA A 258 7.76 9.98 -3.55
N THR A 259 7.55 9.31 -2.42
CA THR A 259 8.49 9.24 -1.30
C THR A 259 9.45 8.09 -1.47
#